data_cef0a127e4d630eabf794a8248ad9a2b
#
_entry.id   cef0a127e4d630eabf794a8248ad9a2b
#
_cell.length_a   1.000
_cell.length_b   1.000
_cell.length_c   1.000
_cell.angle_alpha   90.00
_cell.angle_beta   90.00
_cell.angle_gamma   90.00
#
_symmetry.space_group_name_H-M   'P 1'
#
loop_
_entity.id
_entity.type
_entity.pdbx_description
1 polymer ?
#
loop_
_entity_poly.entity_id
_entity_poly.type
_entity_poly.pdbx_seq_one_letter_code
_entity_poly.pdbx_strand_id
1 'polypeptide(L)'
;MPRSRAYNVIAVLSWPILYGLYRLGARGRESVPVETGCVLACNHVSSFDPWPLGLPLWPERQLRFMAKSELYWFPLNKLIEAAGAFPVRRGQRDTVAIETAVRLAREGNAIAMFPEGTRRSKGLVKKFEARPRTGAARIALEADVPLIPAAVKGTDRLLRLERLRVAYGPAVEIDDLRGRDVAEAAVEATARLMTRIEELEASL
;
A
#
# COMPACT_ATOMS: atom_id res chain seq x y z
N MET A 1 5.71 -15.20 -7.14
CA MET A 1 5.30 -15.24 -8.57
C MET A 1 6.28 -14.46 -9.42
N PRO A 2 6.56 -14.89 -10.68
CA PRO A 2 7.41 -14.13 -11.57
C PRO A 2 6.80 -12.75 -11.84
N ARG A 3 7.63 -11.74 -11.75
CA ARG A 3 7.24 -10.33 -12.01
C ARG A 3 6.76 -10.20 -13.45
N SER A 4 5.68 -9.44 -13.68
CA SER A 4 5.22 -9.25 -15.04
C SER A 4 6.27 -8.43 -15.83
N ARG A 5 6.53 -8.81 -17.09
CA ARG A 5 7.44 -8.04 -17.97
C ARG A 5 6.99 -6.57 -18.08
N ALA A 6 5.68 -6.35 -18.10
CA ALA A 6 5.11 -5.02 -18.16
C ALA A 6 5.40 -4.20 -16.88
N TYR A 7 5.40 -4.82 -15.69
CA TYR A 7 5.80 -4.13 -14.45
C TYR A 7 7.25 -3.65 -14.51
N ASN A 8 8.16 -4.49 -15.01
CA ASN A 8 9.57 -4.11 -15.16
C ASN A 8 9.72 -2.92 -16.15
N VAL A 9 8.99 -2.93 -17.27
CA VAL A 9 9.00 -1.83 -18.23
C VAL A 9 8.50 -0.54 -17.56
N ILE A 10 7.38 -0.60 -16.83
CA ILE A 10 6.84 0.55 -16.09
C ILE A 10 7.86 1.05 -15.07
N ALA A 11 8.50 0.18 -14.31
CA ALA A 11 9.50 0.55 -13.33
C ALA A 11 10.71 1.25 -13.97
N VAL A 12 11.26 0.69 -15.05
CA VAL A 12 12.40 1.28 -15.77
C VAL A 12 12.05 2.66 -16.35
N LEU A 13 10.88 2.80 -16.99
CA LEU A 13 10.44 4.08 -17.58
C LEU A 13 10.13 5.13 -16.51
N SER A 14 9.65 4.71 -15.34
CA SER A 14 9.32 5.63 -14.26
C SER A 14 10.53 6.00 -13.39
N TRP A 15 11.60 5.22 -13.43
CA TRP A 15 12.79 5.46 -12.61
C TRP A 15 13.38 6.87 -12.80
N PRO A 16 13.69 7.35 -14.02
CA PRO A 16 14.23 8.69 -14.21
C PRO A 16 13.26 9.80 -13.80
N ILE A 17 11.96 9.56 -13.90
CA ILE A 17 10.94 10.52 -13.46
C ILE A 17 10.95 10.63 -11.93
N LEU A 18 10.86 9.52 -11.22
CA LEU A 18 10.76 9.57 -9.76
C LEU A 18 12.08 9.95 -9.10
N TYR A 19 13.19 9.36 -9.53
CA TYR A 19 14.50 9.64 -8.92
C TYR A 19 15.17 10.91 -9.49
N GLY A 20 15.02 11.18 -10.79
CA GLY A 20 15.59 12.37 -11.43
C GLY A 20 14.74 13.62 -11.17
N LEU A 21 13.51 13.65 -11.69
CA LEU A 21 12.65 14.83 -11.63
C LEU A 21 12.13 15.11 -10.21
N TYR A 22 11.57 14.10 -9.54
CA TYR A 22 10.97 14.24 -8.21
C TYR A 22 11.95 13.95 -7.06
N ARG A 23 13.21 13.60 -7.36
CA ARG A 23 14.26 13.35 -6.36
C ARG A 23 13.79 12.42 -5.25
N LEU A 24 13.11 11.31 -5.64
CA LEU A 24 12.55 10.32 -4.70
C LEU A 24 13.61 9.85 -3.72
N GLY A 25 13.34 10.04 -2.43
CA GLY A 25 14.11 9.47 -1.33
C GLY A 25 13.31 8.37 -0.64
N ALA A 26 13.93 7.22 -0.43
CA ALA A 26 13.31 6.09 0.27
C ALA A 26 14.23 5.59 1.37
N ARG A 27 13.65 5.16 2.51
CA ARG A 27 14.40 4.58 3.64
C ARG A 27 13.61 3.44 4.28
N GLY A 28 14.31 2.52 4.95
CA GLY A 28 13.70 1.40 5.68
C GLY A 28 13.17 0.29 4.78
N ARG A 29 13.54 0.25 3.49
CA ARG A 29 13.07 -0.76 2.53
C ARG A 29 13.39 -2.20 2.96
N GLU A 30 14.44 -2.37 3.75
CA GLU A 30 14.87 -3.63 4.37
C GLU A 30 13.83 -4.21 5.34
N SER A 31 12.90 -3.39 5.84
CA SER A 31 11.79 -3.83 6.67
C SER A 31 10.70 -4.58 5.88
N VAL A 32 10.72 -4.48 4.55
CA VAL A 32 9.74 -5.16 3.70
C VAL A 32 10.29 -6.53 3.29
N PRO A 33 9.66 -7.63 3.73
CA PRO A 33 10.15 -8.98 3.41
C PRO A 33 10.22 -9.21 1.90
N VAL A 34 11.29 -9.82 1.42
CA VAL A 34 11.47 -10.12 -0.02
C VAL A 34 10.85 -11.46 -0.42
N GLU A 35 10.96 -12.47 0.41
CA GLU A 35 10.58 -13.85 0.07
C GLU A 35 9.21 -14.26 0.59
N THR A 36 8.78 -13.69 1.71
CA THR A 36 7.50 -14.01 2.32
C THR A 36 6.43 -12.97 1.98
N GLY A 37 5.14 -13.32 2.14
CA GLY A 37 4.06 -12.37 2.01
C GLY A 37 4.08 -11.31 3.12
N CYS A 38 3.49 -10.17 2.85
CA CYS A 38 3.27 -9.13 3.85
C CYS A 38 2.10 -8.23 3.45
N VAL A 39 1.57 -7.49 4.42
CA VAL A 39 0.67 -6.37 4.17
C VAL A 39 1.44 -5.08 4.41
N LEU A 40 1.61 -4.27 3.39
CA LEU A 40 2.24 -2.96 3.44
C LEU A 40 1.15 -1.89 3.53
N ALA A 41 1.01 -1.24 4.68
CA ALA A 41 -0.03 -0.25 4.92
C ALA A 41 0.56 1.16 4.98
N CYS A 42 0.01 2.08 4.18
CA CYS A 42 0.54 3.42 3.99
C CYS A 42 -0.56 4.48 4.16
N ASN A 43 -0.20 5.70 4.59
CA ASN A 43 -1.09 6.86 4.51
C ASN A 43 -1.52 7.12 3.06
N HIS A 44 -2.66 7.81 2.86
CA HIS A 44 -3.20 8.04 1.51
C HIS A 44 -3.42 9.52 1.24
N VAL A 45 -2.46 10.12 0.56
CA VAL A 45 -2.44 11.54 0.23
C VAL A 45 -2.99 11.79 -1.18
N SER A 46 -2.57 10.97 -2.16
CA SER A 46 -2.87 11.15 -3.58
C SER A 46 -3.13 9.83 -4.29
N SER A 47 -3.73 9.89 -5.49
CA SER A 47 -3.86 8.72 -6.38
C SER A 47 -2.51 8.17 -6.85
N PHE A 48 -1.45 8.95 -6.74
CA PHE A 48 -0.10 8.60 -7.16
C PHE A 48 0.72 7.89 -6.08
N ASP A 49 0.21 7.79 -4.84
CA ASP A 49 0.93 7.14 -3.72
C ASP A 49 1.44 5.73 -4.03
N PRO A 50 0.70 4.87 -4.75
CA PRO A 50 1.19 3.54 -5.10
C PRO A 50 2.50 3.53 -5.88
N TRP A 51 2.75 4.58 -6.65
CA TRP A 51 3.91 4.66 -7.54
C TRP A 51 5.23 4.87 -6.78
N PRO A 52 5.43 5.95 -5.99
CA PRO A 52 6.62 6.11 -5.17
C PRO A 52 6.72 5.05 -4.06
N LEU A 53 5.60 4.47 -3.59
CA LEU A 53 5.60 3.39 -2.62
C LEU A 53 6.16 2.08 -3.19
N GLY A 54 5.93 1.79 -4.46
CA GLY A 54 6.34 0.52 -5.08
C GLY A 54 7.73 0.55 -5.71
N LEU A 55 8.12 1.68 -6.31
CA LEU A 55 9.36 1.76 -7.09
C LEU A 55 10.64 1.50 -6.28
N PRO A 56 10.81 1.99 -5.03
CA PRO A 56 11.99 1.69 -4.24
C PRO A 56 12.18 0.21 -3.89
N LEU A 57 11.11 -0.58 -3.96
CA LEU A 57 11.13 -2.02 -3.70
C LEU A 57 11.46 -2.82 -4.96
N TRP A 58 11.46 -2.20 -6.12
CA TRP A 58 11.91 -2.81 -7.36
C TRP A 58 13.46 -2.89 -7.40
N PRO A 59 14.09 -3.94 -7.93
CA PRO A 59 13.49 -5.11 -8.60
C PRO A 59 13.09 -6.26 -7.66
N GLU A 60 13.35 -6.19 -6.36
CA GLU A 60 13.16 -7.31 -5.44
C GLU A 60 11.68 -7.64 -5.21
N ARG A 61 10.82 -6.62 -5.18
CA ARG A 61 9.38 -6.78 -4.90
C ARG A 61 8.49 -6.09 -5.93
N GLN A 62 7.36 -6.72 -6.22
CA GLN A 62 6.21 -6.11 -6.88
C GLN A 62 5.07 -6.01 -5.87
N LEU A 63 4.54 -4.81 -5.67
CA LEU A 63 3.36 -4.61 -4.82
C LEU A 63 2.08 -5.00 -5.57
N ARG A 64 1.13 -5.55 -4.82
CA ARG A 64 -0.23 -5.83 -5.29
C ARG A 64 -1.18 -4.84 -4.67
N PHE A 65 -2.01 -4.20 -5.48
CA PHE A 65 -2.90 -3.12 -5.05
C PHE A 65 -4.36 -3.48 -5.29
N MET A 66 -5.23 -3.06 -4.38
CA MET A 66 -6.68 -3.07 -4.60
C MET A 66 -7.09 -1.85 -5.42
N ALA A 67 -7.55 -2.04 -6.64
CA ALA A 67 -8.07 -0.98 -7.50
C ALA A 67 -9.58 -1.10 -7.68
N LYS A 68 -10.28 0.03 -7.80
CA LYS A 68 -11.72 0.06 -8.04
C LYS A 68 -12.08 -0.71 -9.31
N SER A 69 -13.11 -1.57 -9.25
CA SER A 69 -13.61 -2.33 -10.40
C SER A 69 -14.01 -1.44 -11.59
N GLU A 70 -14.46 -0.21 -11.32
CA GLU A 70 -14.82 0.77 -12.36
C GLU A 70 -13.62 1.25 -13.19
N LEU A 71 -12.39 1.00 -12.74
CA LEU A 71 -11.17 1.30 -13.51
C LEU A 71 -10.81 0.19 -14.50
N TYR A 72 -11.48 -0.98 -14.44
CA TYR A 72 -11.18 -2.14 -15.26
C TYR A 72 -11.87 -2.13 -16.62
N TRP A 73 -11.80 -0.99 -17.33
CA TRP A 73 -12.23 -0.88 -18.73
C TRP A 73 -11.02 -0.93 -19.68
N PHE A 74 -11.24 -1.45 -20.89
CA PHE A 74 -10.17 -1.54 -21.90
C PHE A 74 -9.81 -0.14 -22.47
N PRO A 75 -8.50 0.20 -22.63
CA PRO A 75 -7.31 -0.62 -22.38
C PRO A 75 -6.72 -0.48 -20.96
N LEU A 76 -7.33 0.34 -20.08
CA LEU A 76 -6.79 0.68 -18.76
C LEU A 76 -6.63 -0.55 -17.85
N ASN A 77 -7.55 -1.52 -17.95
CA ASN A 77 -7.45 -2.77 -17.20
C ASN A 77 -6.09 -3.47 -17.39
N LYS A 78 -5.60 -3.55 -18.64
CA LYS A 78 -4.30 -4.18 -18.94
C LYS A 78 -3.15 -3.48 -18.26
N LEU A 79 -3.19 -2.14 -18.21
CA LEU A 79 -2.14 -1.33 -17.57
C LEU A 79 -2.14 -1.48 -16.04
N ILE A 80 -3.32 -1.39 -15.41
CA ILE A 80 -3.43 -1.49 -13.95
C ILE A 80 -3.17 -2.91 -13.44
N GLU A 81 -3.57 -3.94 -14.19
CA GLU A 81 -3.21 -5.33 -13.91
C GLU A 81 -1.69 -5.53 -14.02
N ALA A 82 -1.07 -5.01 -15.08
CA ALA A 82 0.37 -5.04 -15.26
C ALA A 82 1.12 -4.34 -14.13
N ALA A 83 0.56 -3.25 -13.60
CA ALA A 83 1.07 -2.55 -12.41
C ALA A 83 0.86 -3.33 -11.10
N GLY A 84 0.19 -4.50 -11.14
CA GLY A 84 -0.02 -5.35 -9.95
C GLY A 84 -1.37 -5.17 -9.27
N ALA A 85 -2.29 -4.40 -9.84
CA ALA A 85 -3.60 -4.19 -9.26
C ALA A 85 -4.55 -5.38 -9.48
N PHE A 86 -5.48 -5.57 -8.53
CA PHE A 86 -6.61 -6.49 -8.66
C PHE A 86 -7.92 -5.77 -8.29
N PRO A 87 -9.07 -6.18 -8.91
CA PRO A 87 -10.32 -5.45 -8.77
C PRO A 87 -10.94 -5.60 -7.39
N VAL A 88 -11.56 -4.50 -6.90
CA VAL A 88 -12.35 -4.46 -5.68
C VAL A 88 -13.60 -3.60 -5.88
N ARG A 89 -14.76 -4.07 -5.40
CA ARG A 89 -16.00 -3.31 -5.37
C ARG A 89 -16.08 -2.48 -4.10
N ARG A 90 -15.76 -1.18 -4.19
CA ARG A 90 -15.81 -0.28 -3.05
C ARG A 90 -17.26 0.02 -2.66
N GLY A 91 -17.53 0.11 -1.34
CA GLY A 91 -18.85 0.48 -0.82
C GLY A 91 -19.72 -0.68 -0.37
N GLN A 92 -19.43 -1.90 -0.78
CA GLN A 92 -19.93 -3.13 -0.18
C GLN A 92 -18.85 -3.73 0.72
N ARG A 93 -19.25 -4.56 1.71
CA ARG A 93 -18.29 -5.44 2.39
C ARG A 93 -17.82 -6.47 1.37
N ASP A 94 -16.80 -6.10 0.59
CA ASP A 94 -16.28 -6.97 -0.47
C ASP A 94 -15.40 -8.05 0.18
N THR A 95 -16.06 -9.08 0.69
CA THR A 95 -15.41 -10.25 1.30
C THR A 95 -14.51 -10.94 0.28
N VAL A 96 -14.90 -10.98 -0.98
CA VAL A 96 -14.12 -11.59 -2.08
C VAL A 96 -12.78 -10.88 -2.27
N ALA A 97 -12.74 -9.54 -2.16
CA ALA A 97 -11.49 -8.81 -2.26
C ALA A 97 -10.56 -9.07 -1.07
N ILE A 98 -11.12 -9.17 0.15
CA ILE A 98 -10.33 -9.53 1.36
C ILE A 98 -9.79 -10.95 1.22
N GLU A 99 -10.64 -11.93 0.87
CA GLU A 99 -10.23 -13.33 0.66
C GLU A 99 -9.14 -13.44 -0.42
N THR A 100 -9.29 -12.69 -1.52
CA THR A 100 -8.27 -12.62 -2.57
C THR A 100 -6.96 -12.06 -2.05
N ALA A 101 -6.99 -11.00 -1.24
CA ALA A 101 -5.79 -10.41 -0.65
C ALA A 101 -5.11 -11.37 0.34
N VAL A 102 -5.90 -12.05 1.20
CA VAL A 102 -5.39 -13.07 2.12
C VAL A 102 -4.70 -14.20 1.36
N ARG A 103 -5.36 -14.73 0.32
CA ARG A 103 -4.76 -15.78 -0.53
C ARG A 103 -3.45 -15.31 -1.17
N LEU A 104 -3.44 -14.12 -1.79
CA LEU A 104 -2.24 -13.56 -2.40
C LEU A 104 -1.11 -13.33 -1.39
N ALA A 105 -1.43 -12.86 -0.17
CA ALA A 105 -0.45 -12.69 0.89
C ALA A 105 0.16 -14.04 1.30
N ARG A 106 -0.66 -15.08 1.48
CA ARG A 106 -0.18 -16.45 1.77
C ARG A 106 0.70 -17.02 0.65
N GLU A 107 0.43 -16.64 -0.59
CA GLU A 107 1.24 -17.01 -1.77
C GLU A 107 2.57 -16.21 -1.85
N GLY A 108 2.93 -15.45 -0.83
CA GLY A 108 4.17 -14.69 -0.78
C GLY A 108 4.12 -13.31 -1.44
N ASN A 109 2.94 -12.77 -1.76
CA ASN A 109 2.85 -11.42 -2.34
C ASN A 109 2.83 -10.33 -1.28
N ALA A 110 3.33 -9.13 -1.62
CA ALA A 110 3.22 -7.93 -0.81
C ALA A 110 1.94 -7.17 -1.19
N ILE A 111 0.99 -7.07 -0.27
CA ILE A 111 -0.30 -6.42 -0.48
C ILE A 111 -0.23 -4.99 0.02
N ALA A 112 -0.30 -4.01 -0.87
CA ALA A 112 -0.31 -2.61 -0.49
C ALA A 112 -1.74 -2.14 -0.19
N MET A 113 -1.91 -1.54 0.98
CA MET A 113 -3.19 -1.07 1.51
C MET A 113 -3.09 0.38 2.00
N PHE A 114 -4.21 1.09 1.90
CA PHE A 114 -4.34 2.43 2.45
C PHE A 114 -5.46 2.41 3.50
N PRO A 115 -5.13 2.24 4.79
CA PRO A 115 -6.13 2.01 5.85
C PRO A 115 -7.08 3.20 6.04
N GLU A 116 -6.69 4.39 5.62
CA GLU A 116 -7.57 5.56 5.62
C GLU A 116 -8.81 5.40 4.72
N GLY A 117 -8.75 4.49 3.74
CA GLY A 117 -9.84 4.15 2.82
C GLY A 117 -10.26 5.25 1.85
N THR A 118 -9.88 6.49 2.10
CA THR A 118 -10.08 7.66 1.23
C THR A 118 -8.83 8.53 1.28
N ARG A 119 -8.59 9.28 0.19
CA ARG A 119 -7.49 10.26 0.15
C ARG A 119 -7.80 11.44 1.04
N ARG A 120 -6.78 11.95 1.77
CA ARG A 120 -6.89 13.14 2.63
C ARG A 120 -7.19 14.41 1.83
N SER A 121 -6.75 14.52 0.57
CA SER A 121 -7.06 15.64 -0.31
C SER A 121 -8.02 15.21 -1.43
N LYS A 122 -9.22 15.77 -1.42
CA LYS A 122 -10.13 15.78 -2.57
C LYS A 122 -10.11 17.17 -3.18
N GLY A 123 -9.15 17.45 -4.08
CA GLY A 123 -9.03 18.76 -4.72
C GLY A 123 -8.67 19.87 -3.71
N LEU A 124 -9.15 21.11 -3.95
CA LEU A 124 -8.89 22.29 -3.11
C LEU A 124 -9.74 22.34 -1.82
N VAL A 125 -10.57 21.34 -1.53
CA VAL A 125 -11.57 21.40 -0.45
C VAL A 125 -11.40 20.25 0.55
N LYS A 126 -11.20 20.66 1.82
CA LYS A 126 -11.25 19.91 3.11
C LYS A 126 -10.34 18.68 3.28
N LYS A 127 -9.43 18.80 4.25
CA LYS A 127 -8.84 17.65 4.99
C LYS A 127 -9.99 16.89 5.67
N PHE A 128 -10.20 15.65 5.26
CA PHE A 128 -11.14 14.75 5.91
C PHE A 128 -10.35 13.90 6.92
N GLU A 129 -10.74 13.90 8.18
CA GLU A 129 -10.29 12.89 9.13
C GLU A 129 -10.98 11.56 8.74
N ALA A 130 -10.27 10.75 8.00
CA ALA A 130 -10.77 9.43 7.62
C ALA A 130 -10.67 8.49 8.83
N ARG A 131 -11.76 7.82 9.19
CA ARG A 131 -11.70 6.75 10.19
C ARG A 131 -10.92 5.57 9.61
N PRO A 132 -9.85 5.09 10.29
CA PRO A 132 -9.07 3.96 9.83
C PRO A 132 -9.93 2.72 9.62
N ARG A 133 -9.69 1.99 8.53
CA ARG A 133 -10.37 0.73 8.22
C ARG A 133 -9.50 -0.44 8.61
N THR A 134 -10.09 -1.46 9.20
CA THR A 134 -9.41 -2.64 9.72
C THR A 134 -8.92 -3.63 8.65
N GLY A 135 -9.20 -3.37 7.37
CA GLY A 135 -8.92 -4.32 6.28
C GLY A 135 -7.45 -4.75 6.17
N ALA A 136 -6.50 -3.83 6.36
CA ALA A 136 -5.07 -4.16 6.30
C ALA A 136 -4.66 -5.11 7.44
N ALA A 137 -5.03 -4.78 8.67
CA ALA A 137 -4.76 -5.59 9.84
C ALA A 137 -5.46 -6.96 9.76
N ARG A 138 -6.73 -6.97 9.31
CA ARG A 138 -7.49 -8.20 9.11
C ARG A 138 -6.78 -9.14 8.12
N ILE A 139 -6.33 -8.64 6.97
CA ILE A 139 -5.60 -9.44 5.98
C ILE A 139 -4.31 -9.99 6.58
N ALA A 140 -3.54 -9.18 7.33
CA ALA A 140 -2.31 -9.62 7.96
C ALA A 140 -2.53 -10.74 8.99
N LEU A 141 -3.54 -10.59 9.85
CA LEU A 141 -3.93 -11.60 10.84
C LEU A 141 -4.45 -12.89 10.19
N GLU A 142 -5.37 -12.80 9.22
CA GLU A 142 -5.93 -13.96 8.54
C GLU A 142 -4.91 -14.69 7.66
N ALA A 143 -3.99 -13.95 7.02
CA ALA A 143 -2.96 -14.54 6.19
C ALA A 143 -1.74 -15.06 6.96
N ASP A 144 -1.63 -14.69 8.23
CA ASP A 144 -0.48 -14.99 9.09
C ASP A 144 0.84 -14.41 8.53
N VAL A 145 0.80 -13.14 8.13
CA VAL A 145 1.94 -12.43 7.53
C VAL A 145 2.25 -11.13 8.29
N PRO A 146 3.47 -10.59 8.17
CA PRO A 146 3.83 -9.31 8.76
C PRO A 146 2.97 -8.15 8.27
N LEU A 147 2.63 -7.23 9.19
CA LEU A 147 1.96 -5.96 8.92
C LEU A 147 2.99 -4.84 8.96
N ILE A 148 3.35 -4.30 7.80
CA ILE A 148 4.44 -3.33 7.63
C ILE A 148 3.86 -1.93 7.49
N PRO A 149 4.17 -0.97 8.37
CA PRO A 149 3.77 0.42 8.22
C PRO A 149 4.66 1.13 7.20
N ALA A 150 4.08 2.04 6.43
CA ALA A 150 4.81 2.91 5.53
C ALA A 150 4.21 4.31 5.52
N ALA A 151 4.98 5.28 5.08
CA ALA A 151 4.51 6.64 4.87
C ALA A 151 5.04 7.21 3.56
N VAL A 152 4.21 8.02 2.90
CA VAL A 152 4.55 8.75 1.67
C VAL A 152 4.24 10.23 1.84
N LYS A 153 5.08 11.11 1.23
CA LYS A 153 4.93 12.56 1.26
C LYS A 153 5.30 13.19 -0.07
N GLY A 154 4.62 14.27 -0.44
CA GLY A 154 4.89 15.08 -1.63
C GLY A 154 4.03 14.71 -2.85
N THR A 155 3.27 13.63 -2.81
CA THR A 155 2.42 13.16 -3.93
C THR A 155 1.20 14.04 -4.20
N ASP A 156 0.79 14.89 -3.27
CA ASP A 156 -0.26 15.91 -3.44
C ASP A 156 0.24 17.16 -4.16
N ARG A 157 1.54 17.31 -4.32
CA ARG A 157 2.20 18.51 -4.88
C ARG A 157 3.07 18.22 -6.10
N LEU A 158 2.70 17.21 -6.89
CA LEU A 158 3.46 16.80 -8.07
C LEU A 158 3.68 17.95 -9.08
N LEU A 159 2.68 18.80 -9.28
CA LEU A 159 2.81 19.96 -10.19
C LEU A 159 3.84 21.00 -9.71
N ARG A 160 4.20 20.99 -8.42
CA ARG A 160 5.24 21.85 -7.84
C ARG A 160 6.61 21.20 -7.84
N LEU A 161 6.75 20.00 -8.42
CA LEU A 161 7.97 19.20 -8.43
C LEU A 161 8.57 19.02 -7.01
N GLU A 162 7.70 18.94 -6.00
CA GLU A 162 8.13 18.72 -4.63
C GLU A 162 8.81 17.35 -4.52
N ARG A 163 9.83 17.29 -3.66
CA ARG A 163 10.57 16.05 -3.42
C ARG A 163 9.67 14.97 -2.85
N LEU A 164 9.62 13.81 -3.51
CA LEU A 164 8.91 12.65 -3.00
C LEU A 164 9.75 11.93 -1.95
N ARG A 165 9.10 11.53 -0.86
CA ARG A 165 9.73 10.78 0.22
C ARG A 165 8.88 9.60 0.61
N VAL A 166 9.53 8.47 0.88
CA VAL A 166 8.89 7.25 1.36
C VAL A 166 9.69 6.70 2.54
N ALA A 167 8.99 6.26 3.57
CA ALA A 167 9.57 5.51 4.68
C ALA A 167 8.81 4.21 4.88
N TYR A 168 9.55 3.12 5.13
CA TYR A 168 9.02 1.84 5.56
C TYR A 168 9.50 1.61 6.99
N GLY A 169 8.60 1.16 7.88
CA GLY A 169 8.92 0.86 9.27
C GLY A 169 9.03 -0.64 9.53
N PRO A 170 9.55 -1.01 10.70
CA PRO A 170 9.53 -2.41 11.14
C PRO A 170 8.09 -2.93 11.26
N ALA A 171 7.92 -4.25 11.17
CA ALA A 171 6.63 -4.89 11.34
C ALA A 171 5.95 -4.45 12.64
N VAL A 172 4.64 -4.21 12.58
CA VAL A 172 3.84 -3.94 13.77
C VAL A 172 3.70 -5.22 14.57
N GLU A 173 3.94 -5.14 15.87
CA GLU A 173 3.75 -6.27 16.80
C GLU A 173 2.25 -6.62 16.86
N ILE A 174 1.89 -7.79 16.33
CA ILE A 174 0.53 -8.33 16.31
C ILE A 174 0.45 -9.80 16.71
N ASP A 175 1.56 -10.40 17.14
CA ASP A 175 1.59 -11.83 17.47
C ASP A 175 0.74 -12.16 18.70
N ASP A 176 0.64 -11.25 19.67
CA ASP A 176 -0.24 -11.33 20.83
C ASP A 176 -1.75 -11.27 20.49
N LEU A 177 -2.08 -10.88 19.27
CA LEU A 177 -3.45 -10.79 18.77
C LEU A 177 -3.87 -12.03 17.97
N ARG A 178 -2.91 -12.90 17.64
CA ARG A 178 -3.19 -14.14 16.90
C ARG A 178 -4.01 -15.10 17.78
N GLY A 179 -4.97 -15.78 17.15
CA GLY A 179 -5.86 -16.71 17.86
C GLY A 179 -7.01 -16.06 18.65
N ARG A 180 -7.08 -14.72 18.70
CA ARG A 180 -8.23 -13.97 19.22
C ARG A 180 -9.33 -13.86 18.16
N ASP A 181 -10.50 -13.34 18.53
CA ASP A 181 -11.50 -12.94 17.53
C ASP A 181 -10.89 -11.96 16.53
N VAL A 182 -10.97 -12.29 15.25
CA VAL A 182 -10.30 -11.54 14.18
C VAL A 182 -10.81 -10.10 14.07
N ALA A 183 -12.10 -9.85 14.34
CA ALA A 183 -12.66 -8.50 14.25
C ALA A 183 -12.12 -7.60 15.36
N GLU A 184 -12.04 -8.09 16.59
CA GLU A 184 -11.48 -7.37 17.74
C GLU A 184 -9.97 -7.16 17.56
N ALA A 185 -9.24 -8.24 17.23
CA ALA A 185 -7.81 -8.20 16.98
C ALA A 185 -7.44 -7.20 15.87
N ALA A 186 -8.22 -7.15 14.79
CA ALA A 186 -8.00 -6.21 13.70
C ALA A 186 -8.21 -4.74 14.09
N VAL A 187 -9.10 -4.45 15.04
CA VAL A 187 -9.27 -3.08 15.57
C VAL A 187 -8.02 -2.65 16.31
N GLU A 188 -7.52 -3.49 17.22
CA GLU A 188 -6.32 -3.20 18.00
C GLU A 188 -5.07 -3.11 17.12
N ALA A 189 -4.87 -4.07 16.22
CA ALA A 189 -3.77 -4.04 15.26
C ALA A 189 -3.80 -2.79 14.37
N THR A 190 -5.02 -2.32 13.99
CA THR A 190 -5.16 -1.09 13.21
C THR A 190 -4.76 0.13 14.03
N ALA A 191 -5.09 0.20 15.31
CA ALA A 191 -4.67 1.31 16.17
C ALA A 191 -3.15 1.38 16.27
N ARG A 192 -2.49 0.24 16.55
CA ARG A 192 -1.02 0.14 16.58
C ARG A 192 -0.40 0.55 15.23
N LEU A 193 -0.97 0.08 14.13
CA LEU A 193 -0.53 0.41 12.76
C LEU A 193 -0.61 1.90 12.50
N MET A 194 -1.73 2.56 12.83
CA MET A 194 -1.91 3.98 12.57
C MET A 194 -0.91 4.84 13.33
N THR A 195 -0.63 4.51 14.59
CA THR A 195 0.43 5.18 15.37
C THR A 195 1.78 5.09 14.65
N ARG A 196 2.15 3.91 14.14
CA ARG A 196 3.41 3.75 13.40
C ARG A 196 3.44 4.51 12.07
N ILE A 197 2.32 4.57 11.35
CA ILE A 197 2.21 5.37 10.11
C ILE A 197 2.38 6.86 10.42
N GLU A 198 1.76 7.37 11.48
CA GLU A 198 1.87 8.77 11.91
C GLU A 198 3.29 9.14 12.31
N GLU A 199 3.99 8.28 13.07
CA GLU A 199 5.40 8.45 13.44
C GLU A 199 6.30 8.51 12.18
N LEU A 200 6.09 7.62 11.21
CA LEU A 200 6.82 7.61 9.95
C LEU A 200 6.55 8.87 9.13
N GLU A 201 5.30 9.29 9.02
CA GLU A 201 4.90 10.50 8.29
C GLU A 201 5.51 11.76 8.90
N ALA A 202 5.52 11.88 10.23
CA ALA A 202 6.13 12.99 10.95
C ALA A 202 7.65 13.08 10.73
N SER A 203 8.29 11.94 10.44
CA SER A 203 9.73 11.83 10.21
C SER A 203 10.17 12.12 8.75
N LEU A 204 9.21 12.35 7.81
CA LEU A 204 9.43 12.72 6.41
C LEU A 204 9.36 14.24 6.20
#